data_f1e92b7df23865a32ec340d25ad41f6a
#
_entry.id   f1e92b7df23865a32ec340d25ad41f6a
#
_cell.length_a   1.000
_cell.length_b   1.000
_cell.length_c   1.000
_cell.angle_alpha   90.00
_cell.angle_beta   90.00
_cell.angle_gamma   90.00
#
_symmetry.space_group_name_H-M   'P 1'
#
loop_
_entity.id
_entity.type
_entity.pdbx_description
1 polymer ?
#
loop_
_entity_poly.entity_id
_entity_poly.type
_entity_poly.pdbx_seq_one_letter_code
_entity_poly.pdbx_strand_id
1 'polypeptide(L)'
;HLLSRRQRQMCIRDRVNTLIMIVFSLLCIGAFGFWYHAGYNGIYLIHPRKVFHPLSIVGIILLVPGTQCLSTYLVSFTASLFPQWMKAYEKLMESTGINSGLTVSMFFYSILLAPIGEELLFRGVTMHQAKRVFPFWAANIMQALLFGLFHMNMIQGIYAFFLGMVLGYICEKGGSIYQSILFHMMFNFWGTIISGILPTGNSTLFFVLYFATGVICTFSGLILFRFGTNRLAQKQAAPLYLENTGYDTFYPSN
;
A
#
# COMPACT_ATOMS: atom_id res chain seq x y z
N HIS A 1 -13.50 -39.58 -4.95
CA HIS A 1 -14.26 -38.65 -4.09
C HIS A 1 -14.86 -37.56 -4.96
N LEU A 2 -16.15 -37.74 -5.33
CA LEU A 2 -16.91 -36.75 -6.07
C LEU A 2 -17.29 -35.61 -5.12
N LEU A 3 -16.78 -34.41 -5.36
CA LEU A 3 -17.24 -33.18 -4.68
C LEU A 3 -18.77 -33.08 -4.82
N SER A 4 -19.48 -32.73 -3.74
CA SER A 4 -20.92 -32.54 -3.80
C SER A 4 -21.30 -31.48 -4.84
N ARG A 5 -22.49 -31.53 -5.41
CA ARG A 5 -22.99 -30.52 -6.37
C ARG A 5 -22.84 -29.09 -5.84
N ARG A 6 -23.06 -28.89 -4.55
CA ARG A 6 -22.90 -27.60 -3.86
C ARG A 6 -21.46 -27.14 -3.84
N GLN A 7 -20.51 -28.01 -3.55
CA GLN A 7 -19.08 -27.68 -3.54
C GLN A 7 -18.57 -27.32 -4.93
N ARG A 8 -19.00 -28.03 -5.98
CA ARG A 8 -18.64 -27.66 -7.36
C ARG A 8 -19.20 -26.29 -7.77
N GLN A 9 -20.45 -25.99 -7.43
CA GLN A 9 -21.04 -24.69 -7.72
C GLN A 9 -20.33 -23.55 -6.99
N MET A 10 -19.92 -23.76 -5.73
CA MET A 10 -19.09 -22.79 -5.00
C MET A 10 -17.74 -22.58 -5.68
N CYS A 11 -17.01 -23.64 -6.02
CA CYS A 11 -15.72 -23.51 -6.70
C CYS A 11 -15.81 -22.80 -8.06
N ILE A 12 -16.88 -23.04 -8.83
CA ILE A 12 -17.09 -22.35 -10.11
C ILE A 12 -17.38 -20.87 -9.87
N ARG A 13 -18.25 -20.54 -8.93
CA ARG A 13 -18.58 -19.15 -8.59
C ARG A 13 -17.36 -18.36 -8.12
N ASP A 14 -16.53 -18.98 -7.27
CA ASP A 14 -15.32 -18.32 -6.73
C ASP A 14 -14.30 -18.05 -7.85
N ARG A 15 -14.13 -19.00 -8.80
CA ARG A 15 -13.27 -18.79 -9.98
C ARG A 15 -13.80 -17.68 -10.89
N VAL A 16 -15.11 -17.63 -11.13
CA VAL A 16 -15.72 -16.59 -11.97
C VAL A 16 -15.58 -15.23 -11.31
N ASN A 17 -15.84 -15.12 -10.01
CA ASN A 17 -15.67 -13.87 -9.27
C ASN A 17 -14.22 -13.40 -9.31
N THR A 18 -13.25 -14.30 -9.07
CA THR A 18 -11.81 -13.94 -9.13
C THR A 18 -11.41 -13.49 -10.53
N LEU A 19 -11.89 -14.15 -11.59
CA LEU A 19 -11.63 -13.73 -12.96
C LEU A 19 -12.19 -12.32 -13.26
N ILE A 20 -13.40 -12.04 -12.82
CA ILE A 20 -14.02 -10.71 -12.95
C ILE A 20 -13.17 -9.66 -12.24
N MET A 21 -12.71 -9.94 -11.03
CA MET A 21 -11.86 -9.02 -10.27
C MET A 21 -10.50 -8.79 -10.96
N ILE A 22 -9.90 -9.82 -11.54
CA ILE A 22 -8.66 -9.71 -12.33
C ILE A 22 -8.87 -8.84 -13.56
N VAL A 23 -9.90 -9.11 -14.36
CA VAL A 23 -10.22 -8.35 -15.58
C VAL A 23 -10.50 -6.89 -15.22
N PHE A 24 -11.30 -6.64 -14.19
CA PHE A 24 -11.59 -5.29 -13.71
C PHE A 24 -10.32 -4.56 -13.27
N SER A 25 -9.42 -5.20 -12.52
CA SER A 25 -8.15 -4.61 -12.11
C SER A 25 -7.25 -4.30 -13.29
N LEU A 26 -7.17 -5.17 -14.30
CA LEU A 26 -6.38 -4.90 -15.50
C LEU A 26 -6.94 -3.72 -16.30
N LEU A 27 -8.26 -3.58 -16.39
CA LEU A 27 -8.90 -2.43 -17.01
C LEU A 27 -8.62 -1.14 -16.21
N CYS A 28 -8.70 -1.19 -14.89
CA CYS A 28 -8.34 -0.06 -14.02
C CYS A 28 -6.87 0.32 -14.17
N ILE A 29 -5.96 -0.65 -14.16
CA ILE A 29 -4.52 -0.42 -14.36
C ILE A 29 -4.28 0.24 -15.73
N GLY A 30 -4.92 -0.25 -16.78
CA GLY A 30 -4.83 0.33 -18.13
C GLY A 30 -5.36 1.78 -18.18
N ALA A 31 -6.56 2.01 -17.68
CA ALA A 31 -7.22 3.32 -17.71
C ALA A 31 -6.49 4.35 -16.84
N PHE A 32 -6.22 4.02 -15.56
CA PHE A 32 -5.56 4.94 -14.64
C PHE A 32 -4.07 5.08 -14.93
N GLY A 33 -3.42 4.01 -15.41
CA GLY A 33 -2.04 4.06 -15.88
C GLY A 33 -1.89 4.98 -17.10
N PHE A 34 -2.80 4.89 -18.07
CA PHE A 34 -2.85 5.81 -19.21
C PHE A 34 -3.10 7.25 -18.77
N TRP A 35 -4.08 7.47 -17.89
CA TRP A 35 -4.37 8.80 -17.34
C TRP A 35 -3.18 9.38 -16.59
N TYR A 36 -2.55 8.57 -15.74
CA TYR A 36 -1.34 8.94 -15.00
C TYR A 36 -0.21 9.31 -15.96
N HIS A 37 0.04 8.51 -16.99
CA HIS A 37 1.08 8.78 -17.98
C HIS A 37 0.77 10.04 -18.81
N ALA A 38 -0.45 10.17 -19.34
CA ALA A 38 -0.86 11.31 -20.16
C ALA A 38 -0.89 12.62 -19.37
N GLY A 39 -1.35 12.57 -18.10
CA GLY A 39 -1.46 13.74 -17.23
C GLY A 39 -0.13 14.31 -16.74
N TYR A 40 0.94 13.51 -16.79
CA TYR A 40 2.25 13.89 -16.26
C TYR A 40 3.35 14.03 -17.33
N ASN A 41 3.01 13.96 -18.61
CA ASN A 41 3.97 14.06 -19.73
C ASN A 41 5.20 13.16 -19.57
N GLY A 42 5.03 11.96 -19.01
CA GLY A 42 6.12 11.02 -18.77
C GLY A 42 7.12 11.39 -17.66
N ILE A 43 6.92 12.51 -16.96
CA ILE A 43 7.86 12.99 -15.92
C ILE A 43 8.06 11.96 -14.78
N TYR A 44 7.08 11.10 -14.55
CA TYR A 44 7.07 10.12 -13.45
C TYR A 44 7.41 8.68 -13.85
N LEU A 45 7.71 8.41 -15.11
CA LEU A 45 8.38 7.16 -15.51
C LEU A 45 9.89 7.24 -15.19
N ILE A 46 10.20 7.66 -13.98
CA ILE A 46 11.58 7.68 -13.50
C ILE A 46 12.05 6.23 -13.43
N HIS A 47 13.21 5.96 -14.02
CA HIS A 47 13.84 4.65 -13.96
C HIS A 47 13.86 4.13 -12.52
N PRO A 48 13.41 2.89 -12.20
CA PRO A 48 13.31 2.38 -10.83
C PRO A 48 14.57 2.58 -9.98
N ARG A 49 15.75 2.50 -10.60
CA ARG A 49 17.05 2.77 -9.93
C ARG A 49 17.19 4.19 -9.38
N LYS A 50 16.43 5.16 -9.92
CA LYS A 50 16.45 6.56 -9.45
C LYS A 50 15.39 6.83 -8.38
N VAL A 51 14.54 5.85 -8.05
CA VAL A 51 13.43 5.97 -7.09
C VAL A 51 13.77 5.36 -5.74
N PHE A 52 14.59 4.31 -5.73
CA PHE A 52 14.88 3.55 -4.51
C PHE A 52 16.29 3.81 -3.99
N HIS A 53 16.38 4.16 -2.72
CA HIS A 53 17.61 4.16 -1.94
C HIS A 53 17.59 2.96 -0.99
N PRO A 54 18.70 2.23 -0.75
CA PRO A 54 18.70 1.06 0.13
C PRO A 54 18.06 1.32 1.51
N LEU A 55 18.36 2.47 2.12
CA LEU A 55 17.77 2.84 3.41
C LEU A 55 16.25 3.09 3.33
N SER A 56 15.74 3.64 2.21
CA SER A 56 14.29 3.78 2.04
C SER A 56 13.59 2.44 1.90
N ILE A 57 14.22 1.46 1.25
CA ILE A 57 13.71 0.09 1.15
C ILE A 57 13.67 -0.57 2.54
N VAL A 58 14.76 -0.48 3.32
CA VAL A 58 14.77 -1.00 4.69
C VAL A 58 13.72 -0.31 5.55
N GLY A 59 13.56 1.01 5.38
CA GLY A 59 12.50 1.78 6.04
C GLY A 59 11.10 1.25 5.69
N ILE A 60 10.82 0.98 4.42
CA ILE A 60 9.56 0.37 3.95
C ILE A 60 9.35 -1.01 4.59
N ILE A 61 10.39 -1.87 4.60
CA ILE A 61 10.31 -3.22 5.19
C ILE A 61 9.93 -3.14 6.68
N LEU A 62 10.50 -2.20 7.42
CA LEU A 62 10.18 -2.01 8.85
C LEU A 62 8.80 -1.38 9.07
N LEU A 63 8.36 -0.49 8.17
CA LEU A 63 7.03 0.13 8.26
C LEU A 63 5.90 -0.88 8.11
N VAL A 64 6.10 -1.98 7.36
CA VAL A 64 5.05 -2.99 7.16
C VAL A 64 4.58 -3.61 8.48
N PRO A 65 5.42 -4.27 9.31
CA PRO A 65 4.97 -4.82 10.58
C PRO A 65 4.46 -3.76 11.55
N GLY A 66 5.03 -2.54 11.52
CA GLY A 66 4.54 -1.42 12.32
C GLY A 66 3.11 -1.02 11.96
N THR A 67 2.83 -0.85 10.68
CA THR A 67 1.49 -0.50 10.18
C THR A 67 0.50 -1.65 10.38
N GLN A 68 0.92 -2.91 10.22
CA GLN A 68 0.10 -4.09 10.51
C GLN A 68 -0.29 -4.17 11.99
N CYS A 69 0.66 -3.92 12.89
CA CYS A 69 0.40 -3.86 14.32
C CYS A 69 -0.67 -2.79 14.63
N LEU A 70 -0.49 -1.57 14.13
CA LEU A 70 -1.45 -0.48 14.31
C LEU A 70 -2.84 -0.85 13.75
N SER A 71 -2.90 -1.43 12.55
CA SER A 71 -4.15 -1.90 11.93
C SER A 71 -4.84 -2.95 12.78
N THR A 72 -4.10 -3.90 13.35
CA THR A 72 -4.64 -4.95 14.23
C THR A 72 -5.29 -4.34 15.48
N TYR A 73 -4.62 -3.40 16.15
CA TYR A 73 -5.22 -2.72 17.32
C TYR A 73 -6.42 -1.88 16.95
N LEU A 74 -6.38 -1.19 15.81
CA LEU A 74 -7.50 -0.40 15.32
C LEU A 74 -8.73 -1.26 15.01
N VAL A 75 -8.53 -2.40 14.33
CA VAL A 75 -9.60 -3.37 14.06
C VAL A 75 -10.15 -3.93 15.38
N SER A 76 -9.29 -4.35 16.31
CA SER A 76 -9.71 -4.90 17.60
C SER A 76 -10.49 -3.88 18.42
N PHE A 77 -10.04 -2.63 18.46
CA PHE A 77 -10.74 -1.53 19.14
C PHE A 77 -12.10 -1.26 18.50
N THR A 78 -12.14 -1.16 17.17
CA THR A 78 -13.41 -0.94 16.44
C THR A 78 -14.38 -2.11 16.64
N ALA A 79 -13.88 -3.35 16.60
CA ALA A 79 -14.69 -4.55 16.84
C ALA A 79 -15.27 -4.61 18.26
N SER A 80 -14.55 -4.11 19.26
CA SER A 80 -15.04 -4.05 20.63
C SER A 80 -16.18 -3.04 20.80
N LEU A 81 -16.14 -1.93 20.07
CA LEU A 81 -17.19 -0.90 20.10
C LEU A 81 -18.40 -1.27 19.21
N PHE A 82 -18.15 -1.95 18.09
CA PHE A 82 -19.15 -2.25 17.08
C PHE A 82 -19.10 -3.74 16.65
N PRO A 83 -19.51 -4.69 17.51
CA PRO A 83 -19.40 -6.12 17.22
C PRO A 83 -20.18 -6.55 15.96
N GLN A 84 -21.26 -5.84 15.61
CA GLN A 84 -22.03 -6.09 14.40
C GLN A 84 -21.25 -5.81 13.11
N TRP A 85 -20.32 -4.84 13.12
CA TRP A 85 -19.46 -4.56 11.98
C TRP A 85 -18.43 -5.67 11.79
N MET A 86 -17.92 -6.22 12.91
CA MET A 86 -16.99 -7.35 12.86
C MET A 86 -17.67 -8.59 12.29
N LYS A 87 -18.89 -8.91 12.71
CA LYS A 87 -19.68 -10.02 12.15
C LYS A 87 -19.92 -9.85 10.64
N ALA A 88 -20.19 -8.62 10.18
CA ALA A 88 -20.36 -8.34 8.76
C ALA A 88 -19.04 -8.52 7.98
N TYR A 89 -17.92 -8.13 8.58
CA TYR A 89 -16.58 -8.31 8.01
C TYR A 89 -16.21 -9.81 7.92
N GLU A 90 -16.41 -10.57 8.99
CA GLU A 90 -16.18 -12.01 9.02
C GLU A 90 -17.00 -12.75 7.94
N LYS A 91 -18.29 -12.42 7.82
CA LYS A 91 -19.15 -12.98 6.76
C LYS A 91 -18.66 -12.62 5.36
N LEU A 92 -18.13 -11.41 5.17
CA LEU A 92 -17.52 -11.01 3.91
C LEU A 92 -16.27 -11.86 3.62
N MET A 93 -15.36 -12.03 4.60
CA MET A 93 -14.16 -12.85 4.45
C MET A 93 -14.47 -14.31 4.16
N GLU A 94 -15.47 -14.87 4.80
CA GLU A 94 -15.98 -16.23 4.50
C GLU A 94 -16.49 -16.32 3.05
N SER A 95 -17.25 -15.31 2.59
CA SER A 95 -17.82 -15.29 1.24
C SER A 95 -16.78 -15.16 0.13
N THR A 96 -15.61 -14.57 0.42
CA THR A 96 -14.48 -14.46 -0.53
C THR A 96 -13.65 -15.73 -0.64
N GLY A 97 -13.90 -16.73 0.23
CA GLY A 97 -13.17 -18.00 0.22
C GLY A 97 -11.74 -17.91 0.78
N ILE A 98 -11.33 -16.78 1.34
CA ILE A 98 -10.00 -16.61 1.94
C ILE A 98 -9.77 -17.62 3.06
N ASN A 99 -10.79 -17.91 3.85
CA ASN A 99 -10.73 -18.90 4.95
C ASN A 99 -10.72 -20.36 4.46
N SER A 100 -11.13 -20.65 3.22
CA SER A 100 -11.14 -22.01 2.65
C SER A 100 -9.85 -22.40 1.93
N GLY A 101 -8.87 -21.52 1.92
CA GLY A 101 -7.58 -21.69 1.24
C GLY A 101 -7.38 -20.69 0.10
N LEU A 102 -6.28 -19.97 0.15
CA LEU A 102 -5.93 -18.95 -0.84
C LEU A 102 -5.66 -19.63 -2.18
N THR A 103 -6.48 -19.35 -3.20
CA THR A 103 -6.16 -19.81 -4.55
C THR A 103 -5.00 -19.00 -5.12
N VAL A 104 -4.22 -19.62 -6.03
CA VAL A 104 -3.08 -18.95 -6.70
C VAL A 104 -3.54 -17.65 -7.39
N SER A 105 -4.70 -17.67 -8.04
CA SER A 105 -5.27 -16.49 -8.69
C SER A 105 -5.63 -15.37 -7.72
N MET A 106 -6.23 -15.72 -6.57
CA MET A 106 -6.56 -14.75 -5.51
C MET A 106 -5.30 -14.15 -4.87
N PHE A 107 -4.26 -14.96 -4.69
CA PHE A 107 -2.95 -14.51 -4.23
C PHE A 107 -2.37 -13.43 -5.16
N PHE A 108 -2.27 -13.71 -6.46
CA PHE A 108 -1.77 -12.74 -7.43
C PHE A 108 -2.65 -11.49 -7.51
N TYR A 109 -3.97 -11.66 -7.47
CA TYR A 109 -4.90 -10.54 -7.45
C TYR A 109 -4.66 -9.64 -6.24
N SER A 110 -4.71 -10.17 -5.02
CA SER A 110 -4.68 -9.38 -3.78
C SER A 110 -3.32 -8.74 -3.50
N ILE A 111 -2.23 -9.39 -3.90
CA ILE A 111 -0.87 -8.92 -3.60
C ILE A 111 -0.27 -8.05 -4.71
N LEU A 112 -0.64 -8.29 -5.97
CA LEU A 112 -0.05 -7.56 -7.10
C LEU A 112 -1.05 -6.63 -7.79
N LEU A 113 -2.13 -7.18 -8.35
CA LEU A 113 -3.00 -6.43 -9.26
C LEU A 113 -3.80 -5.36 -8.54
N ALA A 114 -4.43 -5.71 -7.41
CA ALA A 114 -5.21 -4.75 -6.65
C ALA A 114 -4.35 -3.57 -6.15
N PRO A 115 -3.20 -3.79 -5.46
CA PRO A 115 -2.33 -2.69 -5.05
C PRO A 115 -1.88 -1.77 -6.19
N ILE A 116 -1.51 -2.32 -7.35
CA ILE A 116 -1.10 -1.50 -8.50
C ILE A 116 -2.24 -0.62 -8.97
N GLY A 117 -3.44 -1.19 -9.18
CA GLY A 117 -4.61 -0.46 -9.64
C GLY A 117 -5.07 0.61 -8.64
N GLU A 118 -5.07 0.26 -7.37
CA GLU A 118 -5.46 1.16 -6.29
C GLU A 118 -4.47 2.31 -6.09
N GLU A 119 -3.16 2.05 -6.14
CA GLU A 119 -2.17 3.12 -6.06
C GLU A 119 -2.25 4.08 -7.26
N LEU A 120 -2.45 3.55 -8.48
CA LEU A 120 -2.66 4.39 -9.65
C LEU A 120 -3.88 5.28 -9.50
N LEU A 121 -5.00 4.74 -9.02
CA LEU A 121 -6.23 5.50 -8.81
C LEU A 121 -6.06 6.54 -7.69
N PHE A 122 -5.64 6.11 -6.50
CA PHE A 122 -5.70 6.97 -5.31
C PHE A 122 -4.49 7.90 -5.18
N ARG A 123 -3.26 7.42 -5.45
CA ARG A 123 -2.04 8.24 -5.33
C ARG A 123 -1.66 8.87 -6.66
N GLY A 124 -1.77 8.10 -7.75
CA GLY A 124 -1.47 8.58 -9.09
C GLY A 124 -2.44 9.64 -9.57
N VAL A 125 -3.74 9.39 -9.50
CA VAL A 125 -4.76 10.31 -10.04
C VAL A 125 -5.38 11.17 -8.93
N THR A 126 -6.05 10.57 -7.95
CA THR A 126 -6.88 11.29 -6.97
C THR A 126 -6.06 12.27 -6.13
N MET A 127 -5.01 11.80 -5.44
CA MET A 127 -4.18 12.65 -4.60
C MET A 127 -3.48 13.75 -5.41
N HIS A 128 -3.01 13.40 -6.60
CA HIS A 128 -2.35 14.39 -7.44
C HIS A 128 -3.31 15.49 -7.91
N GLN A 129 -4.52 15.16 -8.36
CA GLN A 129 -5.51 16.18 -8.72
C GLN A 129 -5.91 17.02 -7.51
N ALA A 130 -6.09 16.39 -6.34
CA ALA A 130 -6.41 17.09 -5.11
C ALA A 130 -5.31 18.10 -4.71
N LYS A 131 -4.04 17.77 -4.91
CA LYS A 131 -2.90 18.66 -4.62
C LYS A 131 -2.83 19.91 -5.49
N ARG A 132 -3.59 20.00 -6.59
CA ARG A 132 -3.70 21.22 -7.37
C ARG A 132 -4.53 22.30 -6.67
N VAL A 133 -5.38 21.90 -5.74
CA VAL A 133 -6.30 22.79 -5.03
C VAL A 133 -6.00 22.85 -3.52
N PHE A 134 -5.57 21.73 -2.96
CA PHE A 134 -5.38 21.56 -1.51
C PHE A 134 -3.89 21.37 -1.16
N PRO A 135 -3.47 21.77 0.05
CA PRO A 135 -2.17 21.40 0.58
C PRO A 135 -2.09 19.88 0.76
N PHE A 136 -0.86 19.34 0.77
CA PHE A 136 -0.61 17.89 0.82
C PHE A 136 -1.46 17.15 1.84
N TRP A 137 -1.53 17.63 3.09
CA TRP A 137 -2.25 16.91 4.15
C TRP A 137 -3.75 16.81 3.89
N ALA A 138 -4.38 17.88 3.38
CA ALA A 138 -5.80 17.84 3.01
C ALA A 138 -6.05 16.90 1.83
N ALA A 139 -5.19 16.94 0.81
CA ALA A 139 -5.25 16.02 -0.32
C ALA A 139 -5.04 14.56 0.12
N ASN A 140 -4.12 14.33 1.07
CA ASN A 140 -3.84 13.01 1.61
C ASN A 140 -5.01 12.46 2.42
N ILE A 141 -5.63 13.27 3.28
CA ILE A 141 -6.84 12.89 4.02
C ILE A 141 -7.98 12.55 3.06
N MET A 142 -8.21 13.40 2.05
CA MET A 142 -9.28 13.19 1.07
C MET A 142 -9.11 11.89 0.31
N GLN A 143 -7.94 11.61 -0.26
CA GLN A 143 -7.69 10.36 -0.98
C GLN A 143 -7.78 9.13 -0.07
N ALA A 144 -7.29 9.24 1.19
CA ALA A 144 -7.36 8.16 2.15
C ALA A 144 -8.82 7.85 2.57
N LEU A 145 -9.65 8.88 2.73
CA LEU A 145 -11.08 8.72 3.00
C LEU A 145 -11.78 8.00 1.84
N LEU A 146 -11.51 8.42 0.61
CA LEU A 146 -12.06 7.75 -0.59
C LEU A 146 -11.55 6.31 -0.72
N PHE A 147 -10.28 6.06 -0.38
CA PHE A 147 -9.71 4.71 -0.34
C PHE A 147 -10.41 3.81 0.69
N GLY A 148 -10.67 4.34 1.90
CA GLY A 148 -11.44 3.62 2.91
C GLY A 148 -12.87 3.31 2.47
N LEU A 149 -13.58 4.31 1.91
CA LEU A 149 -14.95 4.15 1.41
C LEU A 149 -15.03 3.14 0.25
N PHE A 150 -14.03 3.09 -0.60
CA PHE A 150 -13.94 2.15 -1.72
C PHE A 150 -14.07 0.68 -1.29
N HIS A 151 -13.66 0.34 -0.08
CA HIS A 151 -13.73 -1.02 0.44
C HIS A 151 -15.14 -1.48 0.82
N MET A 152 -16.13 -0.58 0.88
CA MET A 152 -17.55 -0.90 1.11
C MET A 152 -17.85 -1.72 2.38
N ASN A 153 -16.93 -1.75 3.34
CA ASN A 153 -17.06 -2.43 4.63
C ASN A 153 -16.47 -1.56 5.73
N MET A 154 -17.19 -1.40 6.84
CA MET A 154 -16.81 -0.45 7.90
C MET A 154 -15.48 -0.80 8.57
N ILE A 155 -15.27 -2.06 8.93
CA ILE A 155 -14.00 -2.51 9.54
C ILE A 155 -12.84 -2.30 8.56
N GLN A 156 -13.02 -2.77 7.32
CA GLN A 156 -12.01 -2.64 6.28
C GLN A 156 -11.76 -1.17 5.92
N GLY A 157 -12.81 -0.37 5.81
CA GLY A 157 -12.73 1.05 5.49
C GLY A 157 -11.94 1.86 6.51
N ILE A 158 -12.11 1.56 7.80
CA ILE A 158 -11.38 2.25 8.86
C ILE A 158 -9.88 1.98 8.78
N TYR A 159 -9.44 0.71 8.72
CA TYR A 159 -8.01 0.45 8.64
C TYR A 159 -7.43 0.84 7.28
N ALA A 160 -8.21 0.73 6.18
CA ALA A 160 -7.80 1.20 4.86
C ALA A 160 -7.63 2.73 4.82
N PHE A 161 -8.45 3.50 5.53
CA PHE A 161 -8.24 4.93 5.67
C PHE A 161 -6.85 5.24 6.28
N PHE A 162 -6.49 4.60 7.39
CA PHE A 162 -5.18 4.81 8.02
C PHE A 162 -4.02 4.31 7.14
N LEU A 163 -4.18 3.13 6.51
CA LEU A 163 -3.25 2.65 5.51
C LEU A 163 -3.11 3.66 4.36
N GLY A 164 -4.22 4.22 3.90
CA GLY A 164 -4.28 5.25 2.88
C GLY A 164 -3.45 6.49 3.20
N MET A 165 -3.50 6.94 4.45
CA MET A 165 -2.67 8.06 4.95
C MET A 165 -1.17 7.73 4.88
N VAL A 166 -0.78 6.52 5.28
CA VAL A 166 0.62 6.05 5.23
C VAL A 166 1.09 5.95 3.78
N LEU A 167 0.30 5.34 2.90
CA LEU A 167 0.61 5.18 1.47
C LEU A 167 0.77 6.53 0.77
N GLY A 168 -0.13 7.49 1.04
CA GLY A 168 0.01 8.84 0.50
C GLY A 168 1.25 9.56 1.00
N TYR A 169 1.61 9.37 2.27
CA TYR A 169 2.86 9.90 2.84
C TYR A 169 4.10 9.28 2.16
N ILE A 170 4.11 7.95 1.98
CA ILE A 170 5.21 7.24 1.30
C ILE A 170 5.33 7.72 -0.16
N CYS A 171 4.22 7.84 -0.88
CA CYS A 171 4.21 8.36 -2.24
C CYS A 171 4.78 9.78 -2.33
N GLU A 172 4.33 10.69 -1.48
CA GLU A 172 4.77 12.09 -1.44
C GLU A 172 6.24 12.25 -1.07
N LYS A 173 6.65 11.62 0.04
CA LYS A 173 8.02 11.77 0.56
C LYS A 173 9.03 10.90 -0.18
N GLY A 174 8.57 9.84 -0.81
CA GLY A 174 9.36 8.99 -1.70
C GLY A 174 9.54 9.61 -3.10
N GLY A 175 8.72 10.61 -3.45
CA GLY A 175 8.73 11.24 -4.77
C GLY A 175 8.30 10.30 -5.90
N SER A 176 7.65 9.18 -5.58
CA SER A 176 7.25 8.20 -6.58
C SER A 176 6.17 7.24 -6.07
N ILE A 177 5.22 6.93 -6.96
CA ILE A 177 4.19 5.92 -6.75
C ILE A 177 4.77 4.49 -6.58
N TYR A 178 5.94 4.21 -7.12
CA TYR A 178 6.56 2.88 -6.98
C TYR A 178 6.88 2.50 -5.54
N GLN A 179 7.20 3.47 -4.69
CA GLN A 179 7.47 3.21 -3.27
C GLN A 179 6.19 2.88 -2.50
N SER A 180 5.08 3.56 -2.81
CA SER A 180 3.78 3.22 -2.20
C SER A 180 3.22 1.89 -2.73
N ILE A 181 3.39 1.59 -4.02
CA ILE A 181 3.05 0.27 -4.59
C ILE A 181 3.82 -0.83 -3.84
N LEU A 182 5.14 -0.69 -3.70
CA LEU A 182 5.97 -1.68 -3.00
C LEU A 182 5.49 -1.90 -1.56
N PHE A 183 5.26 -0.81 -0.82
CA PHE A 183 4.77 -0.91 0.56
C PHE A 183 3.39 -1.57 0.63
N HIS A 184 2.47 -1.21 -0.26
CA HIS A 184 1.12 -1.77 -0.30
C HIS A 184 1.14 -3.28 -0.61
N MET A 185 1.93 -3.70 -1.60
CA MET A 185 2.13 -5.12 -1.92
C MET A 185 2.69 -5.90 -0.71
N MET A 186 3.68 -5.35 -0.01
CA MET A 186 4.26 -5.96 1.18
C MET A 186 3.26 -6.00 2.34
N PHE A 187 2.44 -4.95 2.51
CA PHE A 187 1.40 -4.91 3.52
C PHE A 187 0.34 -5.99 3.28
N ASN A 188 -0.14 -6.15 2.03
CA ASN A 188 -1.11 -7.19 1.67
C ASN A 188 -0.49 -8.59 1.78
N PHE A 189 0.77 -8.77 1.37
CA PHE A 189 1.49 -10.02 1.56
C PHE A 189 1.59 -10.39 3.06
N TRP A 190 1.93 -9.44 3.92
CA TRP A 190 1.98 -9.67 5.35
C TRP A 190 0.62 -10.07 5.90
N GLY A 191 -0.42 -9.31 5.62
CA GLY A 191 -1.79 -9.58 6.10
C GLY A 191 -2.34 -10.93 5.61
N THR A 192 -1.94 -11.36 4.41
CA THR A 192 -2.46 -12.57 3.78
C THR A 192 -1.67 -13.83 4.18
N ILE A 193 -0.35 -13.73 4.32
CA ILE A 193 0.53 -14.88 4.51
C ILE A 193 1.19 -14.87 5.90
N ILE A 194 1.88 -13.78 6.23
CA ILE A 194 2.72 -13.72 7.42
C ILE A 194 1.88 -13.76 8.70
N SER A 195 0.74 -13.06 8.73
CA SER A 195 -0.16 -13.05 9.89
C SER A 195 -0.68 -14.45 10.27
N GLY A 196 -0.87 -15.34 9.29
CA GLY A 196 -1.30 -16.73 9.52
C GLY A 196 -0.20 -17.65 10.05
N ILE A 197 1.08 -17.26 9.96
CA ILE A 197 2.23 -18.04 10.40
C ILE A 197 2.74 -17.55 11.77
N LEU A 198 2.49 -16.28 12.10
CA LEU A 198 2.95 -15.70 13.35
C LEU A 198 2.26 -16.35 14.56
N PRO A 199 3.00 -16.57 15.65
CA PRO A 199 2.41 -17.09 16.87
C PRO A 199 1.36 -16.13 17.41
N THR A 200 0.23 -16.67 17.85
CA THR A 200 -0.82 -15.93 18.55
C THR A 200 -0.70 -16.17 20.04
N GLY A 201 -0.76 -15.12 20.84
CA GLY A 201 -0.71 -15.20 22.29
C GLY A 201 -1.90 -14.49 22.93
N ASN A 202 -2.35 -15.00 24.09
CA ASN A 202 -3.49 -14.43 24.83
C ASN A 202 -3.04 -13.74 26.13
N SER A 203 -1.73 -13.62 26.38
CA SER A 203 -1.24 -12.96 27.59
C SER A 203 -1.11 -11.45 27.40
N THR A 204 -1.32 -10.69 28.47
CA THR A 204 -1.09 -9.23 28.49
C THR A 204 0.33 -8.89 28.04
N LEU A 205 1.32 -9.68 28.48
CA LEU A 205 2.71 -9.50 28.07
C LEU A 205 2.89 -9.63 26.55
N PHE A 206 2.23 -10.61 25.92
CA PHE A 206 2.27 -10.76 24.47
C PHE A 206 1.77 -9.50 23.77
N PHE A 207 0.61 -8.97 24.19
CA PHE A 207 0.06 -7.75 23.60
C PHE A 207 0.95 -6.53 23.79
N VAL A 208 1.53 -6.37 24.99
CA VAL A 208 2.46 -5.26 25.27
C VAL A 208 3.71 -5.36 24.39
N LEU A 209 4.30 -6.55 24.26
CA LEU A 209 5.49 -6.77 23.42
C LEU A 209 5.17 -6.57 21.94
N TYR A 210 4.02 -7.06 21.48
CA TYR A 210 3.56 -6.85 20.10
C TYR A 210 3.38 -5.36 19.79
N PHE A 211 2.75 -4.60 20.69
CA PHE A 211 2.59 -3.15 20.57
C PHE A 211 3.95 -2.43 20.56
N ALA A 212 4.83 -2.73 21.51
CA ALA A 212 6.16 -2.13 21.59
C ALA A 212 6.97 -2.38 20.29
N THR A 213 6.93 -3.62 19.78
CA THR A 213 7.57 -3.97 18.51
C THR A 213 6.99 -3.17 17.36
N GLY A 214 5.65 -3.03 17.28
CA GLY A 214 4.98 -2.23 16.27
C GLY A 214 5.41 -0.77 16.31
N VAL A 215 5.49 -0.18 17.49
CA VAL A 215 5.96 1.20 17.70
C VAL A 215 7.41 1.36 17.25
N ILE A 216 8.31 0.48 17.69
CA ILE A 216 9.74 0.50 17.31
C ILE A 216 9.89 0.38 15.80
N CYS A 217 9.20 -0.57 15.17
CA CYS A 217 9.22 -0.76 13.71
C CYS A 217 8.70 0.47 12.96
N THR A 218 7.63 1.10 13.45
CA THR A 218 7.08 2.30 12.82
C THR A 218 8.06 3.46 12.87
N PHE A 219 8.61 3.79 14.05
CA PHE A 219 9.51 4.93 14.19
C PHE A 219 10.84 4.70 13.48
N SER A 220 11.48 3.53 13.64
CA SER A 220 12.72 3.20 12.94
C SER A 220 12.51 3.16 11.42
N GLY A 221 11.39 2.60 10.97
CA GLY A 221 11.01 2.57 9.58
C GLY A 221 10.82 3.97 8.98
N LEU A 222 10.11 4.86 9.67
CA LEU A 222 9.93 6.26 9.24
C LEU A 222 11.28 7.00 9.17
N ILE A 223 12.14 6.85 10.17
CA ILE A 223 13.45 7.50 10.21
C ILE A 223 14.31 7.05 9.02
N LEU A 224 14.44 5.73 8.81
CA LEU A 224 15.23 5.18 7.72
C LEU A 224 14.66 5.52 6.35
N PHE A 225 13.34 5.47 6.21
CA PHE A 225 12.64 5.87 4.99
C PHE A 225 12.95 7.33 4.64
N ARG A 226 12.77 8.26 5.60
CA ARG A 226 13.04 9.69 5.40
C ARG A 226 14.51 9.98 5.11
N PHE A 227 15.39 9.31 5.83
CA PHE A 227 16.83 9.47 5.60
C PHE A 227 17.25 9.01 4.19
N GLY A 228 16.71 7.85 3.75
CA GLY A 228 16.96 7.31 2.42
C GLY A 228 16.40 8.22 1.31
N THR A 229 15.16 8.69 1.44
CA THR A 229 14.53 9.58 0.45
C THR A 229 15.21 10.95 0.37
N ASN A 230 15.63 11.52 1.50
CA ASN A 230 16.36 12.78 1.52
C ASN A 230 17.73 12.67 0.83
N ARG A 231 18.48 11.59 1.07
CA ARG A 231 19.76 11.33 0.37
C ARG A 231 19.57 11.17 -1.14
N LEU A 232 18.49 10.50 -1.56
CA LEU A 232 18.17 10.35 -2.97
C LEU A 232 17.88 11.71 -3.62
N ALA A 233 17.07 12.54 -2.97
CA ALA A 233 16.75 13.89 -3.44
C ALA A 233 18.00 14.78 -3.57
N GLN A 234 18.89 14.76 -2.58
CA GLN A 234 20.16 15.49 -2.62
C GLN A 234 21.06 15.03 -3.78
N LYS A 235 21.17 13.72 -4.00
CA LYS A 235 21.94 13.16 -5.11
C LYS A 235 21.40 13.54 -6.48
N GLN A 236 20.08 13.73 -6.61
CA GLN A 236 19.44 14.17 -7.85
C GLN A 236 19.54 15.67 -8.09
N ALA A 237 19.61 16.47 -7.04
CA ALA A 237 19.74 17.92 -7.10
C ALA A 237 21.19 18.39 -7.40
N ALA A 238 22.19 17.61 -6.99
CA ALA A 238 23.60 17.97 -7.14
C ALA A 238 24.04 18.27 -8.60
N PRO A 239 23.66 17.47 -9.62
CA PRO A 239 24.01 17.76 -11.01
C PRO A 239 23.40 19.06 -11.54
N LEU A 240 22.14 19.36 -11.18
CA LEU A 240 21.42 20.58 -11.56
C LEU A 240 22.07 21.84 -10.96
N TYR A 241 22.60 21.74 -9.75
CA TYR A 241 23.29 22.85 -9.10
C TYR A 241 24.64 23.16 -9.78
N LEU A 242 25.38 22.13 -10.17
CA LEU A 242 26.68 22.28 -10.89
C LEU A 242 26.46 22.86 -12.30
N GLU A 243 25.43 22.44 -13.00
CA GLU A 243 25.08 22.94 -14.34
C GLU A 243 24.66 24.43 -14.30
N ASN A 244 23.95 24.86 -13.25
CA ASN A 244 23.52 26.26 -13.10
C ASN A 244 24.59 27.20 -12.54
N THR A 245 25.66 26.68 -11.93
CA THR A 245 26.70 27.50 -11.32
C THR A 245 27.87 27.84 -12.28
N GLY A 246 27.84 27.31 -13.51
CA GLY A 246 28.82 27.72 -14.55
C GLY A 246 30.29 27.35 -14.25
N TYR A 247 30.54 26.40 -13.36
CA TYR A 247 31.89 25.96 -13.00
C TYR A 247 32.60 25.14 -14.08
N ASP A 248 31.96 24.85 -15.22
CA ASP A 248 32.56 24.08 -16.32
C ASP A 248 33.45 24.92 -17.27
N THR A 249 33.71 26.19 -16.98
CA THR A 249 34.47 27.06 -17.91
C THR A 249 35.92 27.36 -17.47
N PHE A 250 36.46 26.71 -16.44
CA PHE A 250 37.83 27.01 -15.98
C PHE A 250 38.76 25.80 -15.82
N TYR A 251 38.88 24.96 -16.86
CA TYR A 251 40.08 24.17 -17.05
C TYR A 251 40.53 24.32 -18.51
N PRO A 252 41.58 25.15 -18.79
CA PRO A 252 42.23 25.11 -20.08
C PRO A 252 42.94 23.77 -20.23
N SER A 253 42.62 23.06 -21.31
CA SER A 253 43.37 21.88 -21.76
C SER A 253 44.80 22.28 -22.06
N ASN A 254 45.73 21.78 -21.25
CA ASN A 254 47.16 21.66 -21.64
C ASN A 254 47.44 20.22 -22.05
#